data_e340ddfa09312c8dd9d8394a91094220
#
_entry.id   e340ddfa09312c8dd9d8394a91094220
#
_cell.length_a   1.000
_cell.length_b   1.000
_cell.length_c   1.000
_cell.angle_alpha   90.00
_cell.angle_beta   90.00
_cell.angle_gamma   90.00
#
_symmetry.space_group_name_H-M   'P 1'
#
loop_
_entity.id
_entity.type
_entity.pdbx_description
1 polymer ?
#
loop_
_entity_poly.entity_id
_entity_poly.type
_entity_poly.pdbx_seq_one_letter_code
_entity_poly.pdbx_strand_id
1 'polypeptide(L)'
;MRQTLRLVGPDAAPQWRLMAGGTAVLLAEVVFRVLEPWPLKVTIDSLVAALGRHTGRAPDTVSSLVGLGLALLVIVAGRAVCNYLATVAFALVGSRTAASLRSRAFHHVQGLSQQFHARNRSADTVQRLIADVNRMQEVAVTAGLPMAANTLTLLVMVVVMVFLDPLLAMIVLVAVVAFMLASSGNSRRISAASLRSRKSEGNLANTAQEALGAIKVVQAYGLEPLLHERFTGANTVSLSEGVRSRRIAARLERSTDVIVGVATAVVMVGGGIRVLNGAMSPGDLVLFTTYLRTTMKPLRDMAKYTGRIARATASGERVADLMAVKPDIVSPADAIVLDRVHGMIHFDHVHAAYEGRPVLHGVNLTVVPGEHVALVGPSGSGKSTLVSLVVRALDPTSGTVSLDGHSLDELDLRFLRSQASVLHQEAVLLTGTIRENIRLGRPDASDEEVEAAARAAHAHEFITQMPGGYDTTVGERGGTLSGGQRQRIAIARALLRDSPIVILDEATTGLDPASTSAVLEAIDELVAGRTTLTVTHDPQAAMRADRVVWIQDGRIRLEGSPQDLMESSAEFRRWANSHLADSFALVGSGS
;
A
#
# COMPACT_ATOMS: atom_id res chain seq x y z
N MET A 1 -12.93 10.45 -9.31
CA MET A 1 -12.27 11.78 -9.19
C MET A 1 -12.73 12.59 -7.97
N ARG A 2 -14.04 12.81 -7.73
CA ARG A 2 -14.48 13.52 -6.51
C ARG A 2 -14.06 12.83 -5.20
N GLN A 3 -14.14 11.51 -5.13
CA GLN A 3 -13.69 10.73 -3.97
C GLN A 3 -12.18 10.86 -3.75
N THR A 4 -11.38 10.77 -4.81
CA THR A 4 -9.92 10.95 -4.76
C THR A 4 -9.52 12.34 -4.26
N LEU A 5 -10.22 13.39 -4.72
CA LEU A 5 -9.98 14.77 -4.26
C LEU A 5 -10.35 14.96 -2.78
N ARG A 6 -11.45 14.35 -2.32
CA ARG A 6 -11.84 14.36 -0.90
C ARG A 6 -10.84 13.60 -0.02
N LEU A 7 -10.28 12.50 -0.53
CA LEU A 7 -9.27 11.71 0.16
C LEU A 7 -7.97 12.51 0.38
N VAL A 8 -7.50 13.21 -0.68
CA VAL A 8 -6.22 13.92 -0.70
C VAL A 8 -6.32 15.32 -0.10
N GLY A 9 -7.51 15.93 -0.13
CA GLY A 9 -7.75 17.31 0.29
C GLY A 9 -7.17 17.67 1.67
N PRO A 10 -7.44 16.89 2.72
CA PRO A 10 -6.92 17.18 4.07
C PRO A 10 -5.38 17.21 4.14
N ASP A 11 -4.70 16.34 3.35
CA ASP A 11 -3.25 16.23 3.34
C ASP A 11 -2.59 17.29 2.43
N ALA A 12 -3.32 17.79 1.40
CA ALA A 12 -2.85 18.84 0.50
C ALA A 12 -3.08 20.26 1.05
N ALA A 13 -4.15 20.47 1.81
CA ALA A 13 -4.53 21.79 2.34
C ALA A 13 -3.41 22.50 3.11
N PRO A 14 -2.60 21.87 3.96
CA PRO A 14 -1.49 22.53 4.65
C PRO A 14 -0.39 23.07 3.71
N GLN A 15 -0.33 22.57 2.46
CA GLN A 15 0.68 22.94 1.46
C GLN A 15 0.23 24.11 0.55
N TRP A 16 -0.86 24.83 0.88
CA TRP A 16 -1.46 25.85 0.03
C TRP A 16 -0.49 26.96 -0.42
N ARG A 17 0.48 27.34 0.45
CA ARG A 17 1.49 28.36 0.12
C ARG A 17 2.41 27.90 -1.01
N LEU A 18 2.86 26.62 -0.96
CA LEU A 18 3.67 26.04 -2.03
C LEU A 18 2.85 25.86 -3.32
N MET A 19 1.57 25.50 -3.20
CA MET A 19 0.67 25.39 -4.35
C MET A 19 0.44 26.76 -5.00
N ALA A 20 0.18 27.80 -4.21
CA ALA A 20 -0.01 29.16 -4.72
C ALA A 20 1.27 29.70 -5.38
N GLY A 21 2.43 29.55 -4.73
CA GLY A 21 3.72 29.94 -5.30
C GLY A 21 4.05 29.17 -6.58
N GLY A 22 3.87 27.85 -6.57
CA GLY A 22 4.06 27.00 -7.76
C GLY A 22 3.14 27.39 -8.92
N THR A 23 1.88 27.73 -8.63
CA THR A 23 0.92 28.21 -9.65
C THR A 23 1.32 29.58 -10.21
N ALA A 24 1.76 30.50 -9.37
CA ALA A 24 2.24 31.81 -9.84
C ALA A 24 3.45 31.69 -10.77
N VAL A 25 4.40 30.84 -10.40
CA VAL A 25 5.60 30.56 -11.22
C VAL A 25 5.22 29.83 -12.52
N LEU A 26 4.23 28.93 -12.49
CA LEU A 26 3.68 28.28 -13.69
C LEU A 26 3.07 29.30 -14.65
N LEU A 27 2.31 30.27 -14.14
CA LEU A 27 1.74 31.35 -14.94
C LEU A 27 2.86 32.19 -15.59
N ALA A 28 3.91 32.50 -14.85
CA ALA A 28 5.08 33.20 -15.39
C ALA A 28 5.79 32.37 -16.48
N GLU A 29 5.93 31.06 -16.32
CA GLU A 29 6.49 30.15 -17.33
C GLU A 29 5.68 30.20 -18.63
N VAL A 30 4.33 30.21 -18.53
CA VAL A 30 3.45 30.33 -19.71
C VAL A 30 3.65 31.67 -20.43
N VAL A 31 3.79 32.77 -19.68
CA VAL A 31 4.09 34.10 -20.27
C VAL A 31 5.42 34.05 -21.02
N PHE A 32 6.49 33.56 -20.41
CA PHE A 32 7.77 33.44 -21.09
C PHE A 32 7.71 32.55 -22.33
N ARG A 33 6.95 31.45 -22.27
CA ARG A 33 6.76 30.53 -23.42
C ARG A 33 6.05 31.22 -24.60
N VAL A 34 5.09 32.08 -24.33
CA VAL A 34 4.40 32.85 -25.35
C VAL A 34 5.30 33.96 -25.91
N LEU A 35 6.11 34.58 -25.07
CA LEU A 35 7.03 35.65 -25.50
C LEU A 35 8.26 35.17 -26.24
N GLU A 36 8.64 33.88 -26.12
CA GLU A 36 9.86 33.32 -26.70
C GLU A 36 10.03 33.56 -28.20
N PRO A 37 9.00 33.46 -29.06
CA PRO A 37 9.16 33.75 -30.50
C PRO A 37 9.16 35.24 -30.88
N TRP A 38 8.83 36.16 -29.98
CA TRP A 38 8.71 37.57 -30.30
C TRP A 38 10.02 38.26 -30.65
N PRO A 39 11.15 38.00 -30.01
CA PRO A 39 12.43 38.57 -30.43
C PRO A 39 12.78 38.17 -31.89
N LEU A 40 12.44 36.95 -32.30
CA LEU A 40 12.66 36.49 -33.67
C LEU A 40 11.78 37.27 -34.67
N LYS A 41 10.49 37.51 -34.35
CA LYS A 41 9.59 38.38 -35.12
C LYS A 41 10.21 39.73 -35.34
N VAL A 42 10.58 40.41 -34.24
CA VAL A 42 11.13 41.77 -34.25
C VAL A 42 12.45 41.82 -35.05
N THR A 43 13.30 40.81 -34.90
CA THR A 43 14.54 40.69 -35.70
C THR A 43 14.27 40.64 -37.19
N ILE A 44 13.31 39.79 -37.63
CA ILE A 44 12.97 39.66 -39.05
C ILE A 44 12.39 40.96 -39.61
N ASP A 45 11.46 41.56 -38.86
CA ASP A 45 10.85 42.84 -39.27
C ASP A 45 11.90 43.95 -39.40
N SER A 46 12.86 44.01 -38.46
CA SER A 46 13.94 44.99 -38.47
C SER A 46 14.90 44.78 -39.64
N LEU A 47 15.23 43.53 -39.97
CA LEU A 47 16.08 43.18 -41.12
C LEU A 47 15.41 43.51 -42.44
N VAL A 48 14.12 43.20 -42.60
CA VAL A 48 13.37 43.51 -43.84
C VAL A 48 13.25 45.04 -44.01
N ALA A 49 12.98 45.76 -42.90
CA ALA A 49 12.96 47.22 -42.94
C ALA A 49 14.31 47.85 -43.29
N ALA A 50 15.41 47.25 -42.84
CA ALA A 50 16.78 47.73 -43.19
C ALA A 50 17.14 47.47 -44.66
N LEU A 51 16.74 46.31 -45.20
CA LEU A 51 16.95 45.96 -46.62
C LEU A 51 16.12 46.83 -47.57
N GLY A 52 14.92 47.25 -47.18
CA GLY A 52 14.04 48.16 -47.94
C GLY A 52 14.49 49.64 -47.96
N ARG A 53 15.33 50.03 -47.03
CA ARG A 53 15.91 51.38 -46.95
C ARG A 53 17.34 51.35 -47.43
N HIS A 54 17.60 51.83 -48.68
CA HIS A 54 18.94 51.97 -49.26
C HIS A 54 19.81 53.04 -48.55
N THR A 55 19.70 53.22 -47.24
CA THR A 55 20.44 54.23 -46.47
C THR A 55 21.33 53.54 -45.41
N GLY A 56 22.64 53.64 -45.66
CA GLY A 56 23.70 53.07 -44.82
C GLY A 56 23.79 53.57 -43.40
N ARG A 57 23.02 53.04 -42.48
CA ARG A 57 23.21 53.18 -41.05
C ARG A 57 23.33 51.80 -40.42
N ALA A 58 24.52 51.18 -40.52
CA ALA A 58 24.85 49.89 -39.97
C ALA A 58 25.01 49.79 -38.42
N PRO A 59 25.41 50.85 -37.66
CA PRO A 59 25.69 50.69 -36.23
C PRO A 59 24.46 50.46 -35.36
N ASP A 60 23.34 51.17 -35.64
CA ASP A 60 22.09 51.03 -34.82
C ASP A 60 21.41 49.65 -35.02
N THR A 61 21.65 49.02 -36.15
CA THR A 61 21.07 47.72 -36.48
C THR A 61 21.80 46.58 -35.74
N VAL A 62 23.10 46.64 -35.58
CA VAL A 62 23.88 45.63 -34.88
C VAL A 62 23.60 45.66 -33.39
N SER A 63 23.54 46.84 -32.76
CA SER A 63 23.23 46.96 -31.32
C SER A 63 21.81 46.49 -31.02
N SER A 64 20.82 46.76 -31.86
CA SER A 64 19.45 46.25 -31.71
C SER A 64 19.37 44.70 -31.87
N LEU A 65 20.13 44.13 -32.80
CA LEU A 65 20.22 42.67 -32.94
C LEU A 65 20.83 42.00 -31.71
N VAL A 66 21.90 42.56 -31.17
CA VAL A 66 22.53 42.07 -29.92
C VAL A 66 21.52 42.18 -28.77
N GLY A 67 20.80 43.33 -28.67
CA GLY A 67 19.75 43.50 -27.64
C GLY A 67 18.62 42.48 -27.75
N LEU A 68 18.15 42.15 -28.95
CA LEU A 68 17.13 41.11 -29.17
C LEU A 68 17.65 39.69 -28.88
N GLY A 69 18.92 39.42 -29.18
CA GLY A 69 19.56 38.18 -28.79
C GLY A 69 19.66 37.98 -27.26
N LEU A 70 20.04 39.05 -26.55
CA LEU A 70 20.03 39.07 -25.07
C LEU A 70 18.62 38.91 -24.50
N ALA A 71 17.63 39.60 -25.09
CA ALA A 71 16.23 39.46 -24.68
C ALA A 71 15.73 38.01 -24.86
N LEU A 72 16.04 37.37 -25.97
CA LEU A 72 15.72 35.94 -26.18
C LEU A 72 16.37 35.07 -25.10
N LEU A 73 17.65 35.30 -24.80
CA LEU A 73 18.37 34.55 -23.78
C LEU A 73 17.73 34.72 -22.41
N VAL A 74 17.34 35.93 -22.03
CA VAL A 74 16.65 36.22 -20.76
C VAL A 74 15.28 35.53 -20.72
N ILE A 75 14.51 35.57 -21.81
CA ILE A 75 13.21 34.88 -21.91
C ILE A 75 13.37 33.36 -21.75
N VAL A 76 14.32 32.76 -22.45
CA VAL A 76 14.58 31.31 -22.38
C VAL A 76 15.09 30.90 -21.00
N ALA A 77 16.03 31.67 -20.44
CA ALA A 77 16.54 31.43 -19.07
C ALA A 77 15.42 31.60 -18.02
N GLY A 78 14.63 32.68 -18.13
CA GLY A 78 13.49 32.91 -17.24
C GLY A 78 12.45 31.80 -17.30
N ARG A 79 12.12 31.33 -18.53
CA ARG A 79 11.24 30.17 -18.72
C ARG A 79 11.80 28.92 -18.06
N ALA A 80 13.10 28.62 -18.25
CA ALA A 80 13.74 27.44 -17.69
C ALA A 80 13.72 27.47 -16.15
N VAL A 81 14.03 28.62 -15.55
CA VAL A 81 13.97 28.81 -14.09
C VAL A 81 12.54 28.65 -13.56
N CYS A 82 11.56 29.29 -14.20
CA CYS A 82 10.17 29.16 -13.80
C CYS A 82 9.67 27.71 -13.91
N ASN A 83 10.00 27.02 -15.00
CA ASN A 83 9.65 25.60 -15.17
C ASN A 83 10.27 24.72 -14.06
N TYR A 84 11.55 24.95 -13.76
CA TYR A 84 12.23 24.24 -12.68
C TYR A 84 11.56 24.49 -11.32
N LEU A 85 11.34 25.76 -10.95
CA LEU A 85 10.72 26.13 -9.68
C LEU A 85 9.28 25.59 -9.54
N ALA A 86 8.47 25.68 -10.60
CA ALA A 86 7.12 25.12 -10.63
C ALA A 86 7.17 23.58 -10.42
N THR A 87 8.04 22.89 -11.17
CA THR A 87 8.19 21.44 -11.07
C THR A 87 8.61 21.02 -9.65
N VAL A 88 9.59 21.69 -9.05
CA VAL A 88 10.06 21.40 -7.69
C VAL A 88 8.96 21.69 -6.66
N ALA A 89 8.25 22.82 -6.77
CA ALA A 89 7.17 23.17 -5.87
C ALA A 89 6.06 22.10 -5.86
N PHE A 90 5.58 21.70 -7.03
CA PHE A 90 4.54 20.67 -7.13
C PHE A 90 5.04 19.26 -6.78
N ALA A 91 6.32 18.94 -7.04
CA ALA A 91 6.92 17.69 -6.58
C ALA A 91 6.97 17.61 -5.05
N LEU A 92 7.35 18.70 -4.38
CA LEU A 92 7.33 18.79 -2.91
C LEU A 92 5.92 18.65 -2.33
N VAL A 93 4.94 19.36 -2.89
CA VAL A 93 3.53 19.22 -2.49
C VAL A 93 3.08 17.78 -2.66
N GLY A 94 3.32 17.18 -3.82
CA GLY A 94 2.95 15.77 -4.09
C GLY A 94 3.59 14.80 -3.12
N SER A 95 4.89 14.95 -2.84
CA SER A 95 5.64 14.07 -1.93
C SER A 95 5.17 14.18 -0.49
N ARG A 96 4.96 15.40 0.03
CA ARG A 96 4.47 15.62 1.39
C ARG A 96 3.04 15.09 1.56
N THR A 97 2.17 15.38 0.61
CA THR A 97 0.78 14.88 0.60
C THR A 97 0.74 13.35 0.56
N ALA A 98 1.57 12.72 -0.28
CA ALA A 98 1.64 11.26 -0.36
C ALA A 98 2.19 10.63 0.93
N ALA A 99 3.20 11.25 1.57
CA ALA A 99 3.73 10.79 2.84
C ALA A 99 2.68 10.84 3.96
N SER A 100 1.95 11.96 4.07
CA SER A 100 0.85 12.14 5.03
C SER A 100 -0.27 11.13 4.79
N LEU A 101 -0.71 10.97 3.53
CA LEU A 101 -1.74 10.00 3.16
C LEU A 101 -1.33 8.56 3.49
N ARG A 102 -0.06 8.17 3.21
CA ARG A 102 0.45 6.84 3.57
C ARG A 102 0.43 6.58 5.06
N SER A 103 0.89 7.56 5.86
CA SER A 103 0.88 7.45 7.32
C SER A 103 -0.54 7.29 7.87
N ARG A 104 -1.48 8.13 7.40
CA ARG A 104 -2.89 8.06 7.77
C ARG A 104 -3.54 6.75 7.35
N ALA A 105 -3.27 6.29 6.13
CA ALA A 105 -3.81 5.04 5.62
C ALA A 105 -3.22 3.82 6.35
N PHE A 106 -1.93 3.85 6.68
CA PHE A 106 -1.30 2.79 7.47
C PHE A 106 -1.88 2.71 8.89
N HIS A 107 -2.03 3.85 9.55
CA HIS A 107 -2.69 3.92 10.87
C HIS A 107 -4.13 3.39 10.82
N HIS A 108 -4.88 3.77 9.78
CA HIS A 108 -6.25 3.28 9.58
C HIS A 108 -6.30 1.76 9.41
N VAL A 109 -5.43 1.20 8.57
CA VAL A 109 -5.35 -0.25 8.32
C VAL A 109 -4.98 -1.03 9.57
N GLN A 110 -4.08 -0.50 10.42
CA GLN A 110 -3.75 -1.12 11.71
C GLN A 110 -4.95 -1.19 12.67
N GLY A 111 -5.91 -0.27 12.56
CA GLY A 111 -7.13 -0.25 13.35
C GLY A 111 -8.24 -1.17 12.83
N LEU A 112 -8.09 -1.80 11.66
CA LEU A 112 -9.08 -2.72 11.11
C LEU A 112 -9.05 -4.07 11.83
N SER A 113 -10.19 -4.79 11.80
CA SER A 113 -10.36 -6.07 12.49
C SER A 113 -9.44 -7.17 11.94
N GLN A 114 -9.16 -8.17 12.77
CA GLN A 114 -8.42 -9.37 12.34
C GLN A 114 -9.13 -10.08 11.18
N GLN A 115 -10.47 -10.06 11.14
CA GLN A 115 -11.24 -10.62 10.02
C GLN A 115 -10.93 -9.93 8.69
N PHE A 116 -10.79 -8.60 8.70
CA PHE A 116 -10.36 -7.86 7.51
C PHE A 116 -9.00 -8.36 7.01
N HIS A 117 -8.03 -8.51 7.91
CA HIS A 117 -6.67 -8.97 7.56
C HIS A 117 -6.65 -10.43 7.10
N ALA A 118 -7.47 -11.29 7.68
CA ALA A 118 -7.60 -12.69 7.26
C ALA A 118 -8.22 -12.85 5.85
N ARG A 119 -9.19 -11.98 5.50
CA ARG A 119 -9.85 -12.00 4.18
C ARG A 119 -9.01 -11.37 3.08
N ASN A 120 -8.26 -10.34 3.40
CA ASN A 120 -7.51 -9.56 2.44
C ASN A 120 -6.03 -9.99 2.44
N ARG A 121 -5.51 -10.26 1.24
CA ARG A 121 -4.08 -10.58 1.12
C ARG A 121 -3.24 -9.36 1.54
N SER A 122 -2.31 -9.54 2.45
CA SER A 122 -1.41 -8.48 2.93
C SER A 122 -0.70 -7.76 1.77
N ALA A 123 -0.31 -8.50 0.72
CA ALA A 123 0.31 -7.94 -0.47
C ALA A 123 -0.58 -6.92 -1.21
N ASP A 124 -1.91 -7.16 -1.31
CA ASP A 124 -2.85 -6.20 -1.94
C ASP A 124 -2.98 -4.92 -1.09
N THR A 125 -3.07 -5.06 0.22
CA THR A 125 -3.11 -3.92 1.14
C THR A 125 -1.83 -3.08 1.06
N VAL A 126 -0.65 -3.71 1.06
CA VAL A 126 0.64 -3.03 0.89
C VAL A 126 0.73 -2.35 -0.48
N GLN A 127 0.24 -3.00 -1.55
CA GLN A 127 0.19 -2.40 -2.88
C GLN A 127 -0.67 -1.13 -2.91
N ARG A 128 -1.83 -1.11 -2.23
CA ARG A 128 -2.69 0.07 -2.11
C ARG A 128 -2.00 1.20 -1.34
N LEU A 129 -1.36 0.88 -0.23
CA LEU A 129 -0.65 1.85 0.62
C LEU A 129 0.56 2.47 -0.07
N ILE A 130 1.33 1.71 -0.82
CA ILE A 130 2.60 2.17 -1.40
C ILE A 130 2.44 2.48 -2.89
N ALA A 131 2.10 1.49 -3.71
CA ALA A 131 2.14 1.64 -5.16
C ALA A 131 1.01 2.54 -5.68
N ASP A 132 -0.21 2.44 -5.13
CA ASP A 132 -1.33 3.26 -5.60
C ASP A 132 -1.18 4.72 -5.15
N VAL A 133 -0.72 4.98 -3.93
CA VAL A 133 -0.42 6.35 -3.46
C VAL A 133 0.72 6.97 -4.28
N ASN A 134 1.78 6.21 -4.60
CA ASN A 134 2.87 6.69 -5.45
C ASN A 134 2.38 7.03 -6.87
N ARG A 135 1.48 6.21 -7.45
CA ARG A 135 0.87 6.52 -8.76
C ARG A 135 0.05 7.79 -8.74
N MET A 136 -0.69 8.04 -7.66
CA MET A 136 -1.45 9.29 -7.49
C MET A 136 -0.49 10.49 -7.44
N GLN A 137 0.58 10.41 -6.66
CA GLN A 137 1.61 11.44 -6.55
C GLN A 137 2.31 11.70 -7.88
N GLU A 138 2.80 10.64 -8.54
CA GLU A 138 3.52 10.74 -9.81
C GLU A 138 2.67 11.44 -10.88
N VAL A 139 1.40 11.06 -10.99
CA VAL A 139 0.50 11.64 -12.00
C VAL A 139 0.17 13.10 -11.72
N ALA A 140 0.08 13.52 -10.48
CA ALA A 140 -0.13 14.93 -10.16
C ALA A 140 0.99 15.81 -10.76
N VAL A 141 2.25 15.37 -10.66
CA VAL A 141 3.43 16.09 -11.17
C VAL A 141 3.65 15.85 -12.66
N THR A 142 3.57 14.59 -13.13
CA THR A 142 3.96 14.23 -14.52
C THR A 142 2.84 14.36 -15.54
N ALA A 143 1.60 14.55 -15.12
CA ALA A 143 0.46 14.72 -16.01
C ALA A 143 -0.43 15.91 -15.64
N GLY A 144 -0.79 16.08 -14.36
CA GLY A 144 -1.70 17.14 -13.91
C GLY A 144 -1.12 18.53 -14.16
N LEU A 145 0.08 18.80 -13.68
CA LEU A 145 0.77 20.07 -13.86
C LEU A 145 1.06 20.37 -15.35
N PRO A 146 1.70 19.47 -16.13
CA PRO A 146 1.92 19.72 -17.55
C PRO A 146 0.62 19.89 -18.35
N MET A 147 -0.46 19.17 -17.97
CA MET A 147 -1.76 19.35 -18.62
C MET A 147 -2.33 20.75 -18.39
N ALA A 148 -2.28 21.26 -17.15
CA ALA A 148 -2.73 22.61 -16.82
C ALA A 148 -1.89 23.67 -17.56
N ALA A 149 -0.55 23.56 -17.52
CA ALA A 149 0.37 24.45 -18.22
C ALA A 149 0.12 24.46 -19.74
N ASN A 150 -0.01 23.28 -20.34
CA ASN A 150 -0.24 23.13 -21.77
C ASN A 150 -1.61 23.68 -22.21
N THR A 151 -2.66 23.44 -21.40
CA THR A 151 -4.00 23.98 -21.69
C THR A 151 -4.00 25.49 -21.66
N LEU A 152 -3.38 26.07 -20.63
CA LEU A 152 -3.27 27.53 -20.51
C LEU A 152 -2.42 28.14 -21.63
N THR A 153 -1.29 27.52 -21.96
CA THR A 153 -0.43 27.94 -23.09
C THR A 153 -1.20 27.92 -24.41
N LEU A 154 -1.96 26.86 -24.68
CA LEU A 154 -2.80 26.75 -25.87
C LEU A 154 -3.81 27.88 -25.96
N LEU A 155 -4.51 28.15 -24.84
CA LEU A 155 -5.53 29.18 -24.80
C LEU A 155 -4.91 30.57 -25.07
N VAL A 156 -3.79 30.90 -24.42
CA VAL A 156 -3.11 32.18 -24.60
C VAL A 156 -2.57 32.31 -26.03
N MET A 157 -1.94 31.26 -26.59
CA MET A 157 -1.43 31.27 -27.96
C MET A 157 -2.54 31.47 -28.98
N VAL A 158 -3.69 30.82 -28.84
CA VAL A 158 -4.84 31.02 -29.75
C VAL A 158 -5.35 32.45 -29.64
N VAL A 159 -5.48 33.00 -28.45
CA VAL A 159 -5.90 34.39 -28.23
C VAL A 159 -4.94 35.34 -28.94
N VAL A 160 -3.62 35.17 -28.74
CA VAL A 160 -2.62 36.03 -29.41
C VAL A 160 -2.70 35.90 -30.95
N MET A 161 -2.87 34.69 -31.49
CA MET A 161 -3.02 34.48 -32.92
C MET A 161 -4.27 35.17 -33.48
N VAL A 162 -5.40 35.16 -32.78
CA VAL A 162 -6.63 35.86 -33.19
C VAL A 162 -6.43 37.37 -33.24
N PHE A 163 -5.67 37.95 -32.30
CA PHE A 163 -5.35 39.38 -32.31
C PHE A 163 -4.37 39.76 -33.40
N LEU A 164 -3.45 38.87 -33.81
CA LEU A 164 -2.49 39.12 -34.90
C LEU A 164 -3.16 39.05 -36.27
N ASP A 165 -3.87 37.97 -36.56
CA ASP A 165 -4.62 37.80 -37.79
C ASP A 165 -5.76 36.80 -37.64
N PRO A 166 -7.04 37.24 -37.61
CA PRO A 166 -8.19 36.36 -37.37
C PRO A 166 -8.38 35.29 -38.48
N LEU A 167 -7.99 35.57 -39.71
CA LEU A 167 -8.18 34.62 -40.83
C LEU A 167 -7.19 33.47 -40.72
N LEU A 168 -5.91 33.76 -40.47
CA LEU A 168 -4.90 32.74 -40.24
C LEU A 168 -5.17 31.97 -38.91
N ALA A 169 -5.66 32.64 -37.88
CA ALA A 169 -6.06 31.99 -36.64
C ALA A 169 -7.19 30.96 -36.86
N MET A 170 -8.15 31.24 -37.75
CA MET A 170 -9.20 30.30 -38.13
C MET A 170 -8.62 29.03 -38.80
N ILE A 171 -7.61 29.16 -39.63
CA ILE A 171 -6.92 28.00 -40.24
C ILE A 171 -6.29 27.12 -39.17
N VAL A 172 -5.62 27.74 -38.18
CA VAL A 172 -5.04 27.01 -37.05
C VAL A 172 -6.13 26.33 -36.21
N LEU A 173 -7.25 27.02 -35.96
CA LEU A 173 -8.37 26.46 -35.23
C LEU A 173 -8.97 25.24 -35.94
N VAL A 174 -9.13 25.31 -37.27
CA VAL A 174 -9.58 24.17 -38.10
C VAL A 174 -8.58 23.00 -37.99
N ALA A 175 -7.29 23.27 -38.03
CA ALA A 175 -6.26 22.24 -37.85
C ALA A 175 -6.31 21.60 -36.44
N VAL A 176 -6.54 22.39 -35.40
CA VAL A 176 -6.73 21.90 -34.02
C VAL A 176 -7.97 21.01 -33.93
N VAL A 177 -9.10 21.43 -34.51
CA VAL A 177 -10.34 20.65 -34.54
C VAL A 177 -10.13 19.33 -35.31
N ALA A 178 -9.52 19.41 -36.48
CA ALA A 178 -9.19 18.22 -37.29
C ALA A 178 -8.31 17.23 -36.50
N PHE A 179 -7.29 17.75 -35.81
CA PHE A 179 -6.47 16.94 -34.92
C PHE A 179 -7.29 16.30 -33.77
N MET A 180 -8.17 17.06 -33.11
CA MET A 180 -9.02 16.54 -32.02
C MET A 180 -9.93 15.41 -32.54
N LEU A 181 -10.54 15.58 -33.71
CA LEU A 181 -11.38 14.55 -34.31
C LEU A 181 -10.58 13.30 -34.68
N ALA A 182 -9.42 13.46 -35.30
CA ALA A 182 -8.52 12.35 -35.65
C ALA A 182 -8.01 11.63 -34.38
N SER A 183 -7.70 12.38 -33.33
CA SER A 183 -7.19 11.85 -32.07
C SER A 183 -8.28 11.12 -31.27
N SER A 184 -9.51 11.62 -31.21
CA SER A 184 -10.60 11.03 -30.42
C SER A 184 -10.98 9.62 -30.90
N GLY A 185 -11.07 9.40 -32.21
CA GLY A 185 -11.33 8.08 -32.79
C GLY A 185 -10.24 7.06 -32.54
N ASN A 186 -8.98 7.49 -32.59
CA ASN A 186 -7.82 6.63 -32.41
C ASN A 186 -7.44 6.41 -30.94
N SER A 187 -7.77 7.34 -30.04
CA SER A 187 -7.47 7.23 -28.60
C SER A 187 -8.10 5.98 -27.98
N ARG A 188 -9.36 5.66 -28.31
CA ARG A 188 -10.05 4.44 -27.85
C ARG A 188 -9.35 3.18 -28.33
N ARG A 189 -8.90 3.16 -29.60
CA ARG A 189 -8.17 2.02 -30.19
C ARG A 189 -6.80 1.82 -29.55
N ILE A 190 -6.08 2.91 -29.28
CA ILE A 190 -4.79 2.89 -28.59
C ILE A 190 -4.98 2.38 -27.15
N SER A 191 -5.98 2.90 -26.44
CA SER A 191 -6.28 2.47 -25.08
C SER A 191 -6.62 0.98 -25.01
N ALA A 192 -7.46 0.47 -25.91
CA ALA A 192 -7.80 -0.94 -25.97
C ALA A 192 -6.61 -1.83 -26.34
N ALA A 193 -5.75 -1.40 -27.26
CA ALA A 193 -4.52 -2.14 -27.62
C ALA A 193 -3.50 -2.14 -26.48
N SER A 194 -3.31 -1.01 -25.81
CA SER A 194 -2.43 -0.88 -24.65
C SER A 194 -2.93 -1.73 -23.46
N LEU A 195 -4.25 -1.83 -23.26
CA LEU A 195 -4.82 -2.67 -22.22
C LEU A 195 -4.56 -4.16 -22.51
N ARG A 196 -4.71 -4.60 -23.76
CA ARG A 196 -4.39 -5.98 -24.18
C ARG A 196 -2.91 -6.29 -24.00
N SER A 197 -2.01 -5.40 -24.41
CA SER A 197 -0.57 -5.55 -24.22
C SER A 197 -0.23 -5.72 -22.73
N ARG A 198 -0.79 -4.90 -21.86
CA ARG A 198 -0.58 -5.02 -20.40
C ARG A 198 -1.17 -6.30 -19.81
N LYS A 199 -2.32 -6.74 -20.30
CA LYS A 199 -2.90 -8.02 -19.87
C LYS A 199 -2.00 -9.19 -20.24
N SER A 200 -1.42 -9.17 -21.45
CA SER A 200 -0.48 -10.23 -21.87
C SER A 200 0.85 -10.17 -21.11
N GLU A 201 1.37 -8.97 -20.81
CA GLU A 201 2.53 -8.80 -19.93
C GLU A 201 2.25 -9.32 -18.51
N GLY A 202 1.06 -9.05 -17.95
CA GLY A 202 0.62 -9.56 -16.67
C GLY A 202 0.52 -11.10 -16.66
N ASN A 203 -0.03 -11.70 -17.71
CA ASN A 203 -0.08 -13.16 -17.83
C ASN A 203 1.32 -13.77 -17.91
N LEU A 204 2.25 -13.15 -18.65
CA LEU A 204 3.65 -13.58 -18.72
C LEU A 204 4.32 -13.52 -17.33
N ALA A 205 4.12 -12.42 -16.60
CA ALA A 205 4.64 -12.28 -15.24
C ALA A 205 4.07 -13.32 -14.27
N ASN A 206 2.76 -13.59 -14.34
CA ASN A 206 2.12 -14.63 -13.54
C ASN A 206 2.68 -16.02 -13.84
N THR A 207 2.87 -16.37 -15.13
CA THR A 207 3.48 -17.65 -15.53
C THR A 207 4.90 -17.80 -14.96
N ALA A 208 5.70 -16.74 -15.01
CA ALA A 208 7.04 -16.74 -14.42
C ALA A 208 7.00 -16.87 -12.89
N GLN A 209 6.12 -16.14 -12.22
CA GLN A 209 5.97 -16.16 -10.76
C GLN A 209 5.49 -17.54 -10.27
N GLU A 210 4.55 -18.17 -10.96
CA GLU A 210 4.08 -19.52 -10.67
C GLU A 210 5.22 -20.55 -10.77
N ALA A 211 5.97 -20.52 -11.88
CA ALA A 211 7.08 -21.43 -12.12
C ALA A 211 8.20 -21.27 -11.08
N LEU A 212 8.60 -20.03 -10.78
CA LEU A 212 9.67 -19.73 -9.82
C LEU A 212 9.20 -19.93 -8.36
N GLY A 213 7.94 -19.65 -8.06
CA GLY A 213 7.36 -19.89 -6.74
C GLY A 213 7.28 -21.38 -6.37
N ALA A 214 7.12 -22.24 -7.38
CA ALA A 214 7.09 -23.69 -7.22
C ALA A 214 8.41 -24.37 -7.67
N ILE A 215 9.55 -23.66 -7.66
CA ILE A 215 10.80 -24.13 -8.28
C ILE A 215 11.26 -25.51 -7.76
N LYS A 216 11.06 -25.79 -6.46
CA LYS A 216 11.38 -27.09 -5.87
C LYS A 216 10.59 -28.23 -6.51
N VAL A 217 9.31 -28.00 -6.81
CA VAL A 217 8.43 -28.97 -7.48
C VAL A 217 8.85 -29.11 -8.95
N VAL A 218 9.10 -27.98 -9.61
CA VAL A 218 9.56 -27.96 -11.02
C VAL A 218 10.80 -28.82 -11.20
N GLN A 219 11.81 -28.61 -10.35
CA GLN A 219 13.08 -29.35 -10.40
C GLN A 219 12.91 -30.82 -9.98
N ALA A 220 12.10 -31.08 -8.93
CA ALA A 220 11.87 -32.44 -8.45
C ALA A 220 11.18 -33.35 -9.50
N TYR A 221 10.35 -32.77 -10.36
CA TYR A 221 9.59 -33.50 -11.37
C TYR A 221 10.12 -33.31 -12.81
N GLY A 222 11.21 -32.57 -13.02
CA GLY A 222 11.79 -32.29 -14.34
C GLY A 222 10.84 -31.56 -15.29
N LEU A 223 10.07 -30.58 -14.77
CA LEU A 223 9.04 -29.85 -15.52
C LEU A 223 9.57 -28.61 -16.26
N GLU A 224 10.89 -28.36 -16.24
CA GLU A 224 11.51 -27.20 -16.89
C GLU A 224 11.14 -27.07 -18.36
N PRO A 225 11.18 -28.13 -19.20
CA PRO A 225 10.82 -28.00 -20.62
C PRO A 225 9.36 -27.58 -20.83
N LEU A 226 8.43 -28.14 -20.04
CA LEU A 226 7.00 -27.83 -20.11
C LEU A 226 6.72 -26.36 -19.75
N LEU A 227 7.35 -25.88 -18.67
CA LEU A 227 7.17 -24.51 -18.22
C LEU A 227 7.88 -23.51 -19.13
N HIS A 228 9.02 -23.88 -19.72
CA HIS A 228 9.70 -23.08 -20.75
C HIS A 228 8.81 -22.90 -22.00
N GLU A 229 8.16 -23.95 -22.47
CA GLU A 229 7.22 -23.87 -23.60
C GLU A 229 6.03 -22.95 -23.28
N ARG A 230 5.41 -23.09 -22.10
CA ARG A 230 4.32 -22.19 -21.65
C ARG A 230 4.76 -20.74 -21.57
N PHE A 231 5.94 -20.48 -20.98
CA PHE A 231 6.50 -19.14 -20.87
C PHE A 231 6.79 -18.53 -22.26
N THR A 232 7.39 -19.30 -23.17
CA THR A 232 7.70 -18.88 -24.54
C THR A 232 6.42 -18.56 -25.31
N GLY A 233 5.36 -19.37 -25.15
CA GLY A 233 4.04 -19.09 -25.72
C GLY A 233 3.46 -17.77 -25.22
N ALA A 234 3.44 -17.56 -23.90
CA ALA A 234 2.98 -16.30 -23.29
C ALA A 234 3.82 -15.11 -23.73
N ASN A 235 5.15 -15.26 -23.87
CA ASN A 235 6.07 -14.22 -24.32
C ASN A 235 5.80 -13.83 -25.79
N THR A 236 5.52 -14.79 -26.65
CA THR A 236 5.18 -14.54 -28.06
C THR A 236 3.89 -13.73 -28.20
N VAL A 237 2.86 -14.07 -27.39
CA VAL A 237 1.61 -13.29 -27.33
C VAL A 237 1.88 -11.87 -26.84
N SER A 238 2.68 -11.71 -25.77
CA SER A 238 3.04 -10.41 -25.21
C SER A 238 3.78 -9.54 -26.24
N LEU A 239 4.74 -10.12 -26.96
CA LEU A 239 5.46 -9.45 -28.05
C LEU A 239 4.50 -8.96 -29.15
N SER A 240 3.62 -9.83 -29.63
CA SER A 240 2.69 -9.53 -30.72
C SER A 240 1.72 -8.40 -30.37
N GLU A 241 1.14 -8.43 -29.16
CA GLU A 241 0.26 -7.37 -28.66
C GLU A 241 1.01 -6.06 -28.39
N GLY A 242 2.25 -6.13 -27.88
CA GLY A 242 3.13 -4.97 -27.72
C GLY A 242 3.45 -4.28 -29.05
N VAL A 243 3.84 -5.04 -30.07
CA VAL A 243 4.10 -4.53 -31.42
C VAL A 243 2.83 -3.92 -32.03
N ARG A 244 1.67 -4.58 -31.86
CA ARG A 244 0.39 -4.07 -32.34
C ARG A 244 0.04 -2.72 -31.69
N SER A 245 0.20 -2.60 -30.39
CA SER A 245 -0.03 -1.36 -29.64
C SER A 245 0.86 -0.23 -30.15
N ARG A 246 2.16 -0.49 -30.35
CA ARG A 246 3.12 0.50 -30.89
C ARG A 246 2.80 0.91 -32.33
N ARG A 247 2.36 -0.03 -33.19
CA ARG A 247 1.95 0.29 -34.57
C ARG A 247 0.76 1.26 -34.61
N ILE A 248 -0.25 1.04 -33.75
CA ILE A 248 -1.42 1.94 -33.68
C ILE A 248 -1.00 3.33 -33.20
N ALA A 249 -0.14 3.41 -32.17
CA ALA A 249 0.39 4.67 -31.67
C ALA A 249 1.21 5.42 -32.74
N ALA A 250 2.09 4.73 -33.45
CA ALA A 250 2.90 5.31 -34.55
C ALA A 250 2.04 5.85 -35.70
N ARG A 251 0.94 5.15 -36.07
CA ARG A 251 0.01 5.65 -37.10
C ARG A 251 -0.63 6.97 -36.68
N LEU A 252 -1.05 7.12 -35.42
CA LEU A 252 -1.61 8.39 -34.93
C LEU A 252 -0.56 9.50 -34.96
N GLU A 253 0.67 9.20 -34.56
CA GLU A 253 1.76 10.17 -34.58
C GLU A 253 2.02 10.69 -36.00
N ARG A 254 2.11 9.80 -36.99
CA ARG A 254 2.32 10.17 -38.38
C ARG A 254 1.13 10.92 -38.99
N SER A 255 -0.11 10.55 -38.68
CA SER A 255 -1.28 11.32 -39.15
C SER A 255 -1.28 12.74 -38.59
N THR A 256 -0.79 12.91 -37.36
CA THR A 256 -0.61 14.24 -36.74
C THR A 256 0.43 15.06 -37.48
N ASP A 257 1.59 14.47 -37.84
CA ASP A 257 2.64 15.16 -38.60
C ASP A 257 2.13 15.65 -39.96
N VAL A 258 1.29 14.86 -40.62
CA VAL A 258 0.66 15.25 -41.89
C VAL A 258 -0.30 16.44 -41.70
N ILE A 259 -1.17 16.40 -40.68
CA ILE A 259 -2.10 17.51 -40.36
C ILE A 259 -1.31 18.80 -40.10
N VAL A 260 -0.24 18.72 -39.31
CA VAL A 260 0.64 19.87 -39.01
C VAL A 260 1.33 20.37 -40.27
N GLY A 261 1.83 19.46 -41.10
CA GLY A 261 2.45 19.80 -42.36
C GLY A 261 1.52 20.54 -43.32
N VAL A 262 0.29 20.03 -43.50
CA VAL A 262 -0.74 20.68 -44.31
C VAL A 262 -1.11 22.05 -43.76
N ALA A 263 -1.38 22.13 -42.45
CA ALA A 263 -1.70 23.42 -41.82
C ALA A 263 -0.55 24.44 -41.97
N THR A 264 0.71 24.00 -41.81
CA THR A 264 1.88 24.85 -41.98
C THR A 264 1.99 25.35 -43.43
N ALA A 265 1.74 24.47 -44.42
CA ALA A 265 1.76 24.85 -45.84
C ALA A 265 0.66 25.88 -46.17
N VAL A 266 -0.56 25.67 -45.67
CA VAL A 266 -1.69 26.61 -45.87
C VAL A 266 -1.42 27.97 -45.20
N VAL A 267 -0.90 27.97 -43.96
CA VAL A 267 -0.51 29.20 -43.25
C VAL A 267 0.63 29.92 -43.99
N MET A 268 1.61 29.16 -44.50
CA MET A 268 2.75 29.73 -45.25
C MET A 268 2.29 30.41 -46.55
N VAL A 269 1.43 29.75 -47.32
CA VAL A 269 0.89 30.30 -48.59
C VAL A 269 -0.07 31.45 -48.28
N GLY A 270 -1.05 31.25 -47.42
CA GLY A 270 -2.05 32.28 -47.07
C GLY A 270 -1.43 33.50 -46.39
N GLY A 271 -0.51 33.27 -45.47
CA GLY A 271 0.25 34.33 -44.78
C GLY A 271 1.21 35.05 -45.74
N GLY A 272 1.88 34.31 -46.64
CA GLY A 272 2.72 34.89 -47.67
C GLY A 272 1.95 35.86 -48.58
N ILE A 273 0.74 35.48 -49.06
CA ILE A 273 -0.14 36.36 -49.82
C ILE A 273 -0.52 37.62 -49.02
N ARG A 274 -0.80 37.47 -47.70
CA ARG A 274 -1.12 38.64 -46.84
C ARG A 274 0.08 39.57 -46.64
N VAL A 275 1.29 38.99 -46.55
CA VAL A 275 2.53 39.79 -46.49
C VAL A 275 2.74 40.56 -47.79
N LEU A 276 2.55 39.94 -48.96
CA LEU A 276 2.66 40.61 -50.25
C LEU A 276 1.64 41.75 -50.44
N ASN A 277 0.45 41.59 -49.87
CA ASN A 277 -0.61 42.59 -49.88
C ASN A 277 -0.45 43.67 -48.78
N GLY A 278 0.63 43.61 -48.00
CA GLY A 278 0.90 44.59 -46.90
C GLY A 278 -0.01 44.48 -45.70
N ALA A 279 -0.83 43.43 -45.58
CA ALA A 279 -1.77 43.20 -44.46
C ALA A 279 -1.12 42.57 -43.22
N MET A 280 0.13 42.08 -43.36
CA MET A 280 0.87 41.38 -42.30
C MET A 280 2.37 41.63 -42.50
N SER A 281 3.15 41.65 -41.40
CA SER A 281 4.61 41.70 -41.50
C SER A 281 5.21 40.31 -41.78
N PRO A 282 6.40 40.21 -42.39
CA PRO A 282 7.12 38.95 -42.53
C PRO A 282 7.41 38.29 -41.16
N GLY A 283 7.70 39.08 -40.14
CA GLY A 283 7.89 38.61 -38.77
C GLY A 283 6.62 37.99 -38.17
N ASP A 284 5.43 38.56 -38.46
CA ASP A 284 4.15 37.96 -38.05
C ASP A 284 3.94 36.58 -38.65
N LEU A 285 4.28 36.35 -39.90
CA LEU A 285 4.19 35.06 -40.56
C LEU A 285 5.09 34.01 -39.88
N VAL A 286 6.31 34.41 -39.49
CA VAL A 286 7.22 33.52 -38.76
C VAL A 286 6.70 33.24 -37.35
N LEU A 287 6.15 34.24 -36.66
CA LEU A 287 5.51 34.07 -35.35
C LEU A 287 4.33 33.08 -35.44
N PHE A 288 3.45 33.24 -36.45
CA PHE A 288 2.33 32.34 -36.70
C PHE A 288 2.77 30.90 -36.94
N THR A 289 3.75 30.68 -37.80
CA THR A 289 4.26 29.33 -38.11
C THR A 289 4.91 28.69 -36.87
N THR A 290 5.59 29.47 -36.05
CA THR A 290 6.20 29.03 -34.79
C THR A 290 5.12 28.66 -33.77
N TYR A 291 4.08 29.47 -33.58
CA TYR A 291 2.96 29.16 -32.70
C TYR A 291 2.19 27.94 -33.19
N LEU A 292 1.91 27.79 -34.46
CA LEU A 292 1.26 26.60 -35.01
C LEU A 292 2.02 25.32 -34.64
N ARG A 293 3.33 25.28 -34.83
CA ARG A 293 4.18 24.13 -34.50
C ARG A 293 4.22 23.88 -32.99
N THR A 294 4.37 24.94 -32.22
CA THR A 294 4.44 24.86 -30.74
C THR A 294 3.11 24.39 -30.14
N THR A 295 1.97 24.78 -30.72
CA THR A 295 0.60 24.39 -30.27
C THR A 295 0.34 22.89 -30.45
N MET A 296 0.93 22.21 -31.40
CA MET A 296 0.66 20.81 -31.69
C MET A 296 1.26 19.84 -30.67
N LYS A 297 2.41 20.20 -30.04
CA LYS A 297 3.04 19.36 -29.02
C LYS A 297 2.17 19.22 -27.75
N PRO A 298 1.68 20.32 -27.12
CA PRO A 298 0.72 20.26 -26.02
C PRO A 298 -0.52 19.40 -26.31
N LEU A 299 -1.11 19.55 -27.50
CA LEU A 299 -2.28 18.76 -27.91
C LEU A 299 -2.00 17.25 -27.93
N ARG A 300 -0.84 16.85 -28.46
CA ARG A 300 -0.39 15.45 -28.48
C ARG A 300 -0.19 14.91 -27.05
N ASP A 301 0.41 15.68 -26.18
CA ASP A 301 0.70 15.30 -24.80
C ASP A 301 -0.56 15.22 -23.93
N MET A 302 -1.57 16.06 -24.17
CA MET A 302 -2.85 16.01 -23.45
C MET A 302 -3.54 14.64 -23.56
N ALA A 303 -3.46 13.99 -24.73
CA ALA A 303 -4.00 12.63 -24.90
C ALA A 303 -3.30 11.59 -24.01
N LYS A 304 -1.98 11.73 -23.82
CA LYS A 304 -1.20 10.87 -22.92
C LYS A 304 -1.54 11.14 -21.46
N TYR A 305 -1.70 12.42 -21.07
CA TYR A 305 -2.01 12.82 -19.71
C TYR A 305 -3.40 12.33 -19.26
N THR A 306 -4.39 12.37 -20.14
CA THR A 306 -5.74 11.86 -19.84
C THR A 306 -5.69 10.39 -19.41
N GLY A 307 -4.91 9.55 -20.12
CA GLY A 307 -4.74 8.15 -19.76
C GLY A 307 -3.98 7.93 -18.44
N ARG A 308 -3.02 8.81 -18.13
CA ARG A 308 -2.31 8.76 -16.83
C ARG A 308 -3.24 9.16 -15.68
N ILE A 309 -3.98 10.24 -15.85
CA ILE A 309 -4.95 10.73 -14.86
C ILE A 309 -6.03 9.68 -14.59
N ALA A 310 -6.59 9.03 -15.61
CA ALA A 310 -7.57 7.96 -15.43
C ALA A 310 -7.02 6.81 -14.57
N ARG A 311 -5.76 6.39 -14.79
CA ARG A 311 -5.12 5.37 -13.96
C ARG A 311 -4.90 5.80 -12.51
N ALA A 312 -4.47 7.04 -12.30
CA ALA A 312 -4.30 7.57 -10.95
C ALA A 312 -5.63 7.71 -10.22
N THR A 313 -6.70 8.07 -10.93
CA THR A 313 -8.06 8.11 -10.36
C THR A 313 -8.50 6.73 -9.90
N ALA A 314 -8.29 5.68 -10.71
CA ALA A 314 -8.60 4.31 -10.31
C ALA A 314 -7.76 3.85 -9.09
N SER A 315 -6.46 4.24 -9.03
CA SER A 315 -5.63 3.99 -7.83
C SER A 315 -6.17 4.74 -6.61
N GLY A 316 -6.59 5.99 -6.79
CA GLY A 316 -7.19 6.80 -5.72
C GLY A 316 -8.53 6.25 -5.24
N GLU A 317 -9.33 5.67 -6.11
CA GLU A 317 -10.58 4.98 -5.75
C GLU A 317 -10.30 3.76 -4.88
N ARG A 318 -9.32 2.91 -5.25
CA ARG A 318 -8.93 1.75 -4.41
C ARG A 318 -8.40 2.15 -3.03
N VAL A 319 -7.65 3.24 -2.92
CA VAL A 319 -7.20 3.76 -1.63
C VAL A 319 -8.38 4.34 -0.85
N ALA A 320 -9.30 5.03 -1.51
CA ALA A 320 -10.52 5.56 -0.89
C ALA A 320 -11.44 4.44 -0.37
N ASP A 321 -11.59 3.36 -1.12
CA ASP A 321 -12.36 2.18 -0.71
C ASP A 321 -11.73 1.54 0.54
N LEU A 322 -10.40 1.44 0.60
CA LEU A 322 -9.69 0.96 1.78
C LEU A 322 -9.93 1.86 3.00
N MET A 323 -9.87 3.17 2.81
CA MET A 323 -10.11 4.16 3.88
C MET A 323 -11.58 4.26 4.30
N ALA A 324 -12.50 3.78 3.47
CA ALA A 324 -13.93 3.75 3.77
C ALA A 324 -14.35 2.55 4.62
N VAL A 325 -13.51 1.52 4.73
CA VAL A 325 -13.75 0.37 5.61
C VAL A 325 -13.74 0.88 7.05
N LYS A 326 -14.82 0.69 7.76
CA LYS A 326 -14.90 1.08 9.17
C LYS A 326 -14.30 -0.03 10.04
N PRO A 327 -13.53 0.32 11.08
CA PRO A 327 -13.17 -0.65 12.09
C PRO A 327 -14.43 -1.21 12.76
N ASP A 328 -14.55 -2.53 12.82
CA ASP A 328 -15.69 -3.21 13.45
C ASP A 328 -15.64 -3.07 14.98
N ILE A 329 -14.42 -3.00 15.52
CA ILE A 329 -14.14 -2.98 16.96
C ILE A 329 -13.42 -1.67 17.28
N VAL A 330 -14.06 -0.87 18.13
CA VAL A 330 -13.52 0.43 18.59
C VAL A 330 -13.79 0.61 20.08
N SER A 331 -12.98 1.41 20.76
CA SER A 331 -13.30 1.87 22.11
C SER A 331 -14.48 2.84 22.07
N PRO A 332 -15.44 2.78 23.01
CA PRO A 332 -16.46 3.81 23.17
C PRO A 332 -15.82 5.16 23.54
N ALA A 333 -16.58 6.25 23.36
CA ALA A 333 -16.07 7.59 23.65
C ALA A 333 -15.81 7.82 25.15
N ASP A 334 -16.54 7.11 26.00
CA ASP A 334 -16.48 7.09 27.47
C ASP A 334 -15.85 5.80 27.99
N ALA A 335 -14.90 5.24 27.26
CA ALA A 335 -14.24 3.98 27.60
C ALA A 335 -13.64 3.98 29.01
N ILE A 336 -13.88 2.90 29.74
CA ILE A 336 -13.42 2.68 31.09
C ILE A 336 -11.98 2.15 31.07
N VAL A 337 -11.15 2.65 31.99
CA VAL A 337 -9.83 2.12 32.33
C VAL A 337 -9.87 1.76 33.82
N LEU A 338 -9.60 0.49 34.14
CA LEU A 338 -9.60 0.03 35.51
C LEU A 338 -8.25 0.33 36.20
N ASP A 339 -8.27 0.75 37.43
CA ASP A 339 -7.05 1.03 38.23
C ASP A 339 -6.25 -0.26 38.48
N ARG A 340 -6.95 -1.38 38.66
CA ARG A 340 -6.37 -2.70 38.90
C ARG A 340 -7.20 -3.79 38.23
N VAL A 341 -6.53 -4.76 37.61
CA VAL A 341 -7.17 -5.94 37.03
C VAL A 341 -6.78 -7.17 37.83
N HIS A 342 -7.80 -7.89 38.32
CA HIS A 342 -7.62 -9.17 39.01
C HIS A 342 -7.62 -10.34 38.06
N GLY A 343 -8.29 -10.20 36.88
CA GLY A 343 -8.30 -11.18 35.82
C GLY A 343 -9.49 -12.15 35.88
N MET A 344 -10.60 -11.81 36.53
CA MET A 344 -11.83 -12.61 36.45
C MET A 344 -12.47 -12.43 35.08
N ILE A 345 -12.60 -13.52 34.30
CA ILE A 345 -13.24 -13.51 32.99
C ILE A 345 -14.58 -14.23 33.12
N HIS A 346 -15.65 -13.58 32.66
CA HIS A 346 -16.98 -14.17 32.68
C HIS A 346 -17.64 -14.09 31.30
N PHE A 347 -18.10 -15.21 30.78
CA PHE A 347 -18.90 -15.35 29.58
C PHE A 347 -20.35 -15.66 30.00
N ASP A 348 -21.28 -14.79 29.60
CA ASP A 348 -22.70 -14.93 29.89
C ASP A 348 -23.51 -15.11 28.57
N HIS A 349 -24.04 -16.31 28.35
CA HIS A 349 -24.85 -16.70 27.20
C HIS A 349 -24.23 -16.28 25.85
N VAL A 350 -22.93 -16.47 25.71
CA VAL A 350 -22.15 -15.94 24.59
C VAL A 350 -22.41 -16.73 23.31
N HIS A 351 -22.86 -16.01 22.28
CA HIS A 351 -22.90 -16.49 20.90
C HIS A 351 -21.87 -15.74 20.06
N ALA A 352 -21.21 -16.43 19.13
CA ALA A 352 -20.30 -15.79 18.19
C ALA A 352 -20.41 -16.43 16.81
N ALA A 353 -20.22 -15.62 15.79
CA ALA A 353 -20.29 -16.04 14.39
C ALA A 353 -19.21 -15.39 13.54
N TYR A 354 -18.71 -16.10 12.54
CA TYR A 354 -17.89 -15.57 11.46
C TYR A 354 -18.72 -15.53 10.17
N GLU A 355 -18.87 -14.35 9.59
CA GLU A 355 -19.62 -14.17 8.33
C GLU A 355 -21.05 -14.72 8.37
N GLY A 356 -21.72 -14.56 9.50
CA GLY A 356 -23.07 -15.10 9.70
C GLY A 356 -23.12 -16.61 9.95
N ARG A 357 -21.96 -17.30 9.96
CA ARG A 357 -21.89 -18.72 10.35
C ARG A 357 -21.66 -18.80 11.84
N PRO A 358 -22.63 -19.30 12.62
CA PRO A 358 -22.49 -19.41 14.06
C PRO A 358 -21.42 -20.45 14.43
N VAL A 359 -20.62 -20.11 15.44
CA VAL A 359 -19.52 -20.94 15.97
C VAL A 359 -19.69 -21.21 17.45
N LEU A 360 -20.16 -20.24 18.24
CA LEU A 360 -20.47 -20.42 19.66
C LEU A 360 -21.99 -20.29 19.88
N HIS A 361 -22.53 -21.14 20.75
CA HIS A 361 -23.96 -21.31 20.94
C HIS A 361 -24.36 -21.21 22.42
N GLY A 362 -24.34 -20.00 22.99
CA GLY A 362 -24.77 -19.73 24.36
C GLY A 362 -23.78 -20.29 25.40
N VAL A 363 -22.51 -19.94 25.24
CA VAL A 363 -21.45 -20.37 26.18
C VAL A 363 -21.56 -19.59 27.48
N ASN A 364 -21.59 -20.30 28.60
CA ASN A 364 -21.49 -19.79 29.96
C ASN A 364 -20.22 -20.34 30.58
N LEU A 365 -19.29 -19.46 30.98
CA LEU A 365 -18.03 -19.85 31.60
C LEU A 365 -17.52 -18.72 32.50
N THR A 366 -17.11 -19.07 33.71
CA THR A 366 -16.40 -18.14 34.58
C THR A 366 -15.01 -18.67 34.85
N VAL A 367 -14.00 -17.84 34.62
CA VAL A 367 -12.59 -18.13 34.94
C VAL A 367 -12.23 -17.21 36.12
N VAL A 368 -11.86 -17.80 37.26
CA VAL A 368 -11.52 -17.01 38.45
C VAL A 368 -10.07 -16.48 38.37
N PRO A 369 -9.75 -15.39 39.11
CA PRO A 369 -8.39 -14.85 39.13
C PRO A 369 -7.35 -15.91 39.52
N GLY A 370 -6.29 -16.00 38.73
CA GLY A 370 -5.19 -16.94 38.95
C GLY A 370 -5.47 -18.38 38.55
N GLU A 371 -6.65 -18.70 38.02
CA GLU A 371 -7.02 -20.04 37.59
C GLU A 371 -6.42 -20.35 36.21
N HIS A 372 -5.92 -21.56 36.04
CA HIS A 372 -5.49 -22.08 34.74
C HIS A 372 -6.57 -23.03 34.17
N VAL A 373 -7.24 -22.59 33.09
CA VAL A 373 -8.29 -23.36 32.40
C VAL A 373 -7.80 -23.85 31.07
N ALA A 374 -7.88 -25.17 30.83
CA ALA A 374 -7.60 -25.77 29.55
C ALA A 374 -8.89 -25.93 28.71
N LEU A 375 -8.91 -25.37 27.53
CA LEU A 375 -9.97 -25.50 26.52
C LEU A 375 -9.61 -26.61 25.57
N VAL A 376 -10.35 -27.71 25.61
CA VAL A 376 -10.11 -28.91 24.79
C VAL A 376 -11.33 -29.26 23.93
N GLY A 377 -11.15 -30.09 22.92
CA GLY A 377 -12.23 -30.54 22.05
C GLY A 377 -11.80 -30.62 20.57
N PRO A 378 -12.68 -31.11 19.67
CA PRO A 378 -12.38 -31.28 18.26
C PRO A 378 -11.95 -29.98 17.57
N SER A 379 -11.21 -30.09 16.46
CA SER A 379 -10.91 -28.94 15.61
C SER A 379 -12.21 -28.29 15.09
N GLY A 380 -12.26 -26.95 15.08
CA GLY A 380 -13.45 -26.21 14.67
C GLY A 380 -14.55 -26.11 15.71
N SER A 381 -14.38 -26.63 16.95
CA SER A 381 -15.40 -26.58 18.00
C SER A 381 -15.63 -25.19 18.63
N GLY A 382 -14.79 -24.18 18.29
CA GLY A 382 -14.94 -22.79 18.78
C GLY A 382 -13.93 -22.36 19.86
N LYS A 383 -12.93 -23.19 20.21
CA LYS A 383 -11.92 -22.86 21.24
C LYS A 383 -11.18 -21.56 20.98
N SER A 384 -10.57 -21.42 19.80
CA SER A 384 -9.83 -20.19 19.42
C SER A 384 -10.77 -18.99 19.26
N THR A 385 -12.05 -19.21 18.95
CA THR A 385 -13.07 -18.15 18.95
C THR A 385 -13.30 -17.64 20.37
N LEU A 386 -13.40 -18.53 21.35
CA LEU A 386 -13.62 -18.16 22.75
C LEU A 386 -12.47 -17.28 23.28
N VAL A 387 -11.22 -17.65 23.04
CA VAL A 387 -10.07 -16.84 23.48
C VAL A 387 -9.93 -15.53 22.70
N SER A 388 -10.38 -15.50 21.43
CA SER A 388 -10.39 -14.27 20.62
C SER A 388 -11.35 -13.21 21.17
N LEU A 389 -12.44 -13.63 21.83
CA LEU A 389 -13.37 -12.72 22.48
C LEU A 389 -12.73 -12.01 23.68
N VAL A 390 -11.84 -12.68 24.45
CA VAL A 390 -11.21 -12.10 25.65
C VAL A 390 -10.36 -10.87 25.32
N VAL A 391 -9.65 -10.88 24.20
CA VAL A 391 -8.84 -9.74 23.73
C VAL A 391 -9.60 -8.82 22.76
N ARG A 392 -10.91 -9.06 22.67
CA ARG A 392 -11.77 -8.30 21.74
C ARG A 392 -11.20 -8.24 20.33
N ALA A 393 -10.75 -9.39 19.81
CA ALA A 393 -10.42 -9.57 18.40
C ALA A 393 -11.67 -9.83 17.56
N LEU A 394 -12.76 -10.23 18.24
CA LEU A 394 -14.11 -10.44 17.76
C LEU A 394 -15.07 -10.02 18.86
N ASP A 395 -16.16 -9.33 18.56
CA ASP A 395 -17.26 -9.09 19.49
C ASP A 395 -18.31 -10.24 19.42
N PRO A 396 -18.96 -10.60 20.54
CA PRO A 396 -20.02 -11.61 20.51
C PRO A 396 -21.21 -11.14 19.69
N THR A 397 -21.91 -12.08 19.05
CA THR A 397 -23.14 -11.77 18.30
C THR A 397 -24.33 -11.51 19.25
N SER A 398 -24.33 -12.17 20.41
CA SER A 398 -25.22 -11.94 21.56
C SER A 398 -24.60 -12.52 22.82
N GLY A 399 -25.12 -12.14 23.98
CA GLY A 399 -24.48 -12.39 25.27
C GLY A 399 -23.38 -11.38 25.57
N THR A 400 -22.70 -11.51 26.69
CA THR A 400 -21.65 -10.58 27.13
C THR A 400 -20.41 -11.32 27.58
N VAL A 401 -19.25 -10.71 27.35
CA VAL A 401 -17.98 -11.11 27.94
C VAL A 401 -17.52 -9.97 28.84
N SER A 402 -17.17 -10.26 30.06
CA SER A 402 -16.73 -9.26 31.03
C SER A 402 -15.39 -9.60 31.67
N LEU A 403 -14.65 -8.56 32.05
CA LEU A 403 -13.43 -8.61 32.84
C LEU A 403 -13.63 -7.88 34.18
N ASP A 404 -13.45 -8.58 35.26
CA ASP A 404 -13.66 -8.08 36.64
C ASP A 404 -15.02 -7.36 36.82
N GLY A 405 -16.08 -7.90 36.18
CA GLY A 405 -17.46 -7.40 36.27
C GLY A 405 -17.80 -6.28 35.28
N HIS A 406 -16.84 -5.79 34.48
CA HIS A 406 -17.06 -4.80 33.43
C HIS A 406 -17.14 -5.46 32.04
N SER A 407 -18.15 -5.09 31.25
CA SER A 407 -18.28 -5.61 29.89
C SER A 407 -17.09 -5.15 29.02
N LEU A 408 -16.55 -6.05 28.18
CA LEU A 408 -15.36 -5.74 27.38
C LEU A 408 -15.60 -4.60 26.38
N ASP A 409 -16.82 -4.38 25.94
CA ASP A 409 -17.18 -3.31 25.01
C ASP A 409 -17.24 -1.92 25.67
N GLU A 410 -17.29 -1.85 27.02
CA GLU A 410 -17.18 -0.62 27.78
C GLU A 410 -15.73 -0.21 28.07
N LEU A 411 -14.78 -1.16 27.96
CA LEU A 411 -13.37 -0.91 28.27
C LEU A 411 -12.64 -0.25 27.11
N ASP A 412 -11.62 0.56 27.43
CA ASP A 412 -10.67 1.02 26.42
C ASP A 412 -9.92 -0.18 25.82
N LEU A 413 -9.94 -0.26 24.50
CA LEU A 413 -9.41 -1.41 23.76
C LEU A 413 -7.88 -1.58 23.93
N ARG A 414 -7.15 -0.48 24.06
CA ARG A 414 -5.69 -0.55 24.28
C ARG A 414 -5.40 -1.01 25.71
N PHE A 415 -6.15 -0.48 26.65
CA PHE A 415 -6.08 -0.92 28.05
C PHE A 415 -6.39 -2.41 28.15
N LEU A 416 -7.54 -2.88 27.64
CA LEU A 416 -7.93 -4.29 27.64
C LEU A 416 -6.83 -5.20 27.08
N ARG A 417 -6.32 -4.85 25.90
CA ARG A 417 -5.25 -5.62 25.25
C ARG A 417 -3.91 -5.53 25.99
N SER A 418 -3.68 -4.52 26.82
CA SER A 418 -2.50 -4.46 27.68
C SER A 418 -2.59 -5.44 28.84
N GLN A 419 -3.79 -5.83 29.25
CA GLN A 419 -4.02 -6.77 30.36
C GLN A 419 -3.89 -8.24 29.96
N ALA A 420 -3.65 -8.54 28.68
CA ALA A 420 -3.54 -9.91 28.20
C ALA A 420 -2.24 -10.14 27.40
N SER A 421 -1.56 -11.24 27.69
CA SER A 421 -0.47 -11.79 26.86
C SER A 421 -1.00 -12.97 26.05
N VAL A 422 -0.80 -12.94 24.73
CA VAL A 422 -1.27 -14.00 23.83
C VAL A 422 -0.08 -14.67 23.17
N LEU A 423 0.05 -15.97 23.38
CA LEU A 423 0.99 -16.85 22.70
C LEU A 423 0.24 -17.65 21.64
N HIS A 424 0.50 -17.34 20.38
CA HIS A 424 -0.08 -18.06 19.25
C HIS A 424 0.69 -19.34 18.91
N GLN A 425 0.04 -20.23 18.19
CA GLN A 425 0.62 -21.49 17.71
C GLN A 425 1.96 -21.28 16.98
N GLU A 426 2.03 -20.28 16.10
CA GLU A 426 3.28 -19.85 15.49
C GLU A 426 3.81 -18.61 16.22
N ALA A 427 4.97 -18.72 16.87
CA ALA A 427 5.65 -17.59 17.45
C ALA A 427 6.21 -16.67 16.36
N VAL A 428 5.50 -15.58 16.07
CA VAL A 428 5.92 -14.58 15.10
C VAL A 428 6.88 -13.60 15.76
N LEU A 429 8.08 -13.50 15.17
CA LEU A 429 9.08 -12.48 15.52
C LEU A 429 9.12 -11.42 14.42
N LEU A 430 9.29 -10.17 14.83
CA LEU A 430 9.51 -9.07 13.90
C LEU A 430 10.97 -9.00 13.49
N THR A 431 11.23 -8.47 12.31
CA THR A 431 12.60 -8.17 11.86
C THR A 431 13.25 -7.15 12.80
N GLY A 432 14.42 -7.49 13.32
CA GLY A 432 15.16 -6.71 14.34
C GLY A 432 16.00 -7.64 15.19
N THR A 433 16.55 -7.16 16.28
CA THR A 433 17.34 -7.98 17.20
C THR A 433 16.48 -8.85 18.10
N ILE A 434 17.05 -9.88 18.71
CA ILE A 434 16.36 -10.70 19.74
C ILE A 434 15.95 -9.80 20.91
N ARG A 435 16.83 -8.92 21.37
CA ARG A 435 16.59 -7.92 22.42
C ARG A 435 15.34 -7.08 22.10
N GLU A 436 15.27 -6.50 20.89
CA GLU A 436 14.12 -5.72 20.45
C GLU A 436 12.84 -6.56 20.46
N ASN A 437 12.88 -7.81 19.99
CA ASN A 437 11.74 -8.69 19.97
C ASN A 437 11.19 -9.01 21.37
N ILE A 438 12.04 -9.21 22.37
CA ILE A 438 11.62 -9.40 23.77
C ILE A 438 11.06 -8.09 24.33
N ARG A 439 11.74 -6.95 24.07
CA ARG A 439 11.35 -5.62 24.54
C ARG A 439 9.97 -5.16 24.00
N LEU A 440 9.46 -5.76 22.93
CA LEU A 440 8.08 -5.50 22.47
C LEU A 440 7.02 -5.79 23.55
N GLY A 441 7.31 -6.62 24.54
CA GLY A 441 6.43 -6.86 25.69
C GLY A 441 6.23 -5.59 26.53
N ARG A 442 7.31 -4.85 26.77
CA ARG A 442 7.34 -3.57 27.50
C ARG A 442 8.45 -2.69 26.90
N PRO A 443 8.09 -1.72 26.03
CA PRO A 443 9.07 -0.92 25.26
C PRO A 443 10.07 -0.13 26.10
N ASP A 444 9.68 0.26 27.33
CA ASP A 444 10.51 1.04 28.24
C ASP A 444 11.36 0.17 29.19
N ALA A 445 11.37 -1.17 28.99
CA ALA A 445 12.15 -2.09 29.82
C ALA A 445 13.65 -1.92 29.62
N SER A 446 14.42 -2.01 30.71
CA SER A 446 15.88 -2.00 30.67
C SER A 446 16.46 -3.28 30.05
N ASP A 447 17.74 -3.28 29.73
CA ASP A 447 18.42 -4.46 29.21
C ASP A 447 18.44 -5.60 30.23
N GLU A 448 18.61 -5.27 31.52
CA GLU A 448 18.61 -6.22 32.62
C GLU A 448 17.25 -6.90 32.78
N GLU A 449 16.14 -6.16 32.63
CA GLU A 449 14.79 -6.71 32.65
C GLU A 449 14.52 -7.63 31.46
N VAL A 450 15.01 -7.26 30.28
CA VAL A 450 14.94 -8.10 29.06
C VAL A 450 15.70 -9.42 29.27
N GLU A 451 16.90 -9.36 29.85
CA GLU A 451 17.70 -10.55 30.16
C GLU A 451 17.08 -11.41 31.26
N ALA A 452 16.50 -10.79 32.28
CA ALA A 452 15.77 -11.51 33.34
C ALA A 452 14.58 -12.29 32.76
N ALA A 453 13.78 -11.64 31.91
CA ALA A 453 12.68 -12.30 31.21
C ALA A 453 13.15 -13.44 30.29
N ALA A 454 14.28 -13.26 29.63
CA ALA A 454 14.88 -14.31 28.79
C ALA A 454 15.39 -15.50 29.62
N ARG A 455 15.92 -15.28 30.84
CA ARG A 455 16.31 -16.35 31.77
C ARG A 455 15.10 -17.12 32.24
N ALA A 456 14.03 -16.43 32.67
CA ALA A 456 12.77 -17.06 33.07
C ALA A 456 12.10 -17.85 31.95
N ALA A 457 12.30 -17.44 30.69
CA ALA A 457 11.84 -18.17 29.51
C ALA A 457 12.81 -19.26 29.02
N HIS A 458 13.85 -19.61 29.76
CA HIS A 458 14.91 -20.54 29.34
C HIS A 458 15.53 -20.20 27.96
N ALA A 459 15.56 -18.90 27.62
CA ALA A 459 16.06 -18.41 26.35
C ALA A 459 17.51 -17.89 26.41
N HIS A 460 17.96 -17.45 27.59
CA HIS A 460 19.25 -16.79 27.81
C HIS A 460 20.43 -17.61 27.28
N GLU A 461 20.47 -18.91 27.59
CA GLU A 461 21.60 -19.78 27.25
C GLU A 461 21.82 -19.85 25.74
N PHE A 462 20.77 -20.16 24.96
CA PHE A 462 20.93 -20.25 23.51
C PHE A 462 21.18 -18.88 22.89
N ILE A 463 20.61 -17.79 23.44
CA ILE A 463 20.84 -16.44 22.94
C ILE A 463 22.31 -16.06 23.08
N THR A 464 22.92 -16.31 24.24
CA THR A 464 24.34 -15.98 24.50
C THR A 464 25.32 -16.83 23.72
N GLN A 465 24.91 -18.01 23.26
CA GLN A 465 25.71 -18.87 22.38
C GLN A 465 25.69 -18.41 20.91
N MET A 466 24.79 -17.50 20.54
CA MET A 466 24.76 -16.94 19.19
C MET A 466 25.87 -15.91 19.00
N PRO A 467 26.44 -15.77 17.80
CA PRO A 467 27.57 -14.86 17.53
C PRO A 467 27.32 -13.40 17.93
N GLY A 468 26.06 -12.93 17.88
CA GLY A 468 25.66 -11.57 18.29
C GLY A 468 24.94 -11.52 19.64
N GLY A 469 24.79 -12.65 20.35
CA GLY A 469 24.01 -12.69 21.59
C GLY A 469 22.61 -12.08 21.40
N TYR A 470 22.21 -11.21 22.31
CA TYR A 470 20.92 -10.49 22.25
C TYR A 470 20.79 -9.56 21.04
N ASP A 471 21.91 -9.11 20.44
CA ASP A 471 21.91 -8.23 19.28
C ASP A 471 21.93 -9.02 17.96
N THR A 472 21.79 -10.35 18.02
CA THR A 472 21.59 -11.20 16.85
C THR A 472 20.30 -10.77 16.12
N THR A 473 20.45 -10.47 14.82
CA THR A 473 19.34 -10.05 13.99
C THR A 473 18.48 -11.25 13.59
N VAL A 474 17.20 -11.13 13.85
CA VAL A 474 16.17 -12.09 13.46
C VAL A 474 15.65 -11.70 12.07
N GLY A 475 15.75 -12.61 11.11
CA GLY A 475 15.23 -12.42 9.76
C GLY A 475 13.70 -12.43 9.72
N GLU A 476 13.16 -12.31 8.51
CA GLU A 476 11.71 -12.28 8.28
C GLU A 476 11.02 -13.51 8.93
N ARG A 477 10.05 -13.24 9.82
CA ARG A 477 9.30 -14.22 10.62
C ARG A 477 10.16 -15.17 11.46
N GLY A 478 11.38 -14.80 11.79
CA GLY A 478 12.27 -15.65 12.60
C GLY A 478 12.86 -16.86 11.87
N GLY A 479 12.95 -16.81 10.54
CA GLY A 479 13.38 -17.95 9.72
C GLY A 479 14.79 -18.50 10.01
N THR A 480 15.60 -17.78 10.77
CA THR A 480 16.94 -18.21 11.21
C THR A 480 16.96 -18.99 12.53
N LEU A 481 15.82 -19.05 13.24
CA LEU A 481 15.67 -19.69 14.55
C LEU A 481 14.87 -20.99 14.45
N SER A 482 15.16 -21.96 15.35
CA SER A 482 14.29 -23.15 15.50
C SER A 482 12.91 -22.77 16.05
N GLY A 483 11.92 -23.65 15.90
CA GLY A 483 10.58 -23.45 16.46
C GLY A 483 10.59 -23.18 17.95
N GLY A 484 11.30 -24.01 18.72
CA GLY A 484 11.43 -23.86 20.18
C GLY A 484 12.18 -22.59 20.60
N GLN A 485 13.17 -22.14 19.83
CA GLN A 485 13.87 -20.87 20.09
C GLN A 485 12.91 -19.68 19.88
N ARG A 486 12.15 -19.65 18.77
CA ARG A 486 11.13 -18.61 18.56
C ARG A 486 10.10 -18.59 19.67
N GLN A 487 9.63 -19.76 20.09
CA GLN A 487 8.62 -19.88 21.15
C GLN A 487 9.13 -19.33 22.49
N ARG A 488 10.35 -19.69 22.91
CA ARG A 488 10.97 -19.15 24.14
C ARG A 488 11.18 -17.64 24.10
N ILE A 489 11.53 -17.06 22.95
CA ILE A 489 11.58 -15.59 22.79
C ILE A 489 10.19 -14.97 22.94
N ALA A 490 9.14 -15.60 22.39
CA ALA A 490 7.76 -15.13 22.54
C ALA A 490 7.28 -15.24 24.01
N ILE A 491 7.67 -16.29 24.72
CA ILE A 491 7.41 -16.44 26.17
C ILE A 491 8.16 -15.37 26.97
N ALA A 492 9.44 -15.08 26.66
CA ALA A 492 10.19 -14.00 27.29
C ALA A 492 9.49 -12.63 27.10
N ARG A 493 8.96 -12.38 25.88
CA ARG A 493 8.13 -11.20 25.60
C ARG A 493 6.89 -11.14 26.49
N ALA A 494 6.20 -12.26 26.67
CA ALA A 494 5.00 -12.35 27.49
C ALA A 494 5.30 -12.17 28.99
N LEU A 495 6.40 -12.76 29.48
CA LEU A 495 6.89 -12.57 30.85
C LEU A 495 7.26 -11.11 31.13
N LEU A 496 8.00 -10.48 30.21
CA LEU A 496 8.39 -9.06 30.32
C LEU A 496 7.17 -8.13 30.34
N ARG A 497 6.10 -8.50 29.63
CA ARG A 497 4.84 -7.75 29.60
C ARG A 497 4.13 -7.76 30.95
N ASP A 498 4.22 -8.87 31.68
CA ASP A 498 3.66 -9.07 33.03
C ASP A 498 2.15 -8.80 33.13
N SER A 499 1.38 -9.37 32.21
CA SER A 499 -0.08 -9.21 32.15
C SER A 499 -0.78 -10.16 33.11
N PRO A 500 -1.89 -9.74 33.74
CA PRO A 500 -2.69 -10.59 34.65
C PRO A 500 -3.40 -11.75 33.93
N ILE A 501 -3.60 -11.65 32.63
CA ILE A 501 -4.25 -12.67 31.81
C ILE A 501 -3.24 -13.22 30.78
N VAL A 502 -3.20 -14.56 30.67
CA VAL A 502 -2.38 -15.28 29.69
C VAL A 502 -3.29 -16.14 28.80
N ILE A 503 -3.08 -16.07 27.50
CA ILE A 503 -3.77 -16.91 26.52
C ILE A 503 -2.70 -17.71 25.76
N LEU A 504 -2.83 -19.03 25.81
CA LEU A 504 -1.97 -19.98 25.11
C LEU A 504 -2.79 -20.69 24.04
N ASP A 505 -2.50 -20.40 22.76
CA ASP A 505 -3.20 -21.03 21.63
C ASP A 505 -2.26 -22.02 20.94
N GLU A 506 -2.36 -23.32 21.33
CA GLU A 506 -1.54 -24.43 20.84
C GLU A 506 -0.02 -24.19 20.92
N ALA A 507 0.44 -23.57 22.00
CA ALA A 507 1.80 -23.04 22.13
C ALA A 507 2.94 -24.10 22.10
N THR A 508 2.64 -25.40 22.21
CA THR A 508 3.62 -26.49 22.21
C THR A 508 3.61 -27.32 20.93
N THR A 509 2.69 -27.06 20.01
CA THR A 509 2.50 -27.87 18.80
C THR A 509 3.68 -27.71 17.82
N GLY A 510 4.19 -28.83 17.30
CA GLY A 510 5.23 -28.83 16.26
C GLY A 510 6.65 -28.60 16.77
N LEU A 511 6.90 -28.74 18.06
CA LEU A 511 8.23 -28.66 18.66
C LEU A 511 8.88 -30.04 18.71
N ASP A 512 10.22 -30.07 18.62
CA ASP A 512 11.00 -31.25 18.85
C ASP A 512 11.02 -31.63 20.36
N PRO A 513 11.20 -32.91 20.75
CA PRO A 513 11.11 -33.34 22.15
C PRO A 513 12.08 -32.61 23.09
N ALA A 514 13.30 -32.28 22.64
CA ALA A 514 14.29 -31.59 23.45
C ALA A 514 13.91 -30.13 23.73
N SER A 515 13.31 -29.45 22.75
CA SER A 515 12.81 -28.07 22.90
C SER A 515 11.52 -28.01 23.70
N THR A 516 10.71 -29.08 23.69
CA THR A 516 9.41 -29.14 24.35
C THR A 516 9.53 -29.00 25.87
N SER A 517 10.48 -29.66 26.53
CA SER A 517 10.67 -29.57 27.99
C SER A 517 10.96 -28.12 28.43
N ALA A 518 11.94 -27.47 27.81
CA ALA A 518 12.30 -26.09 28.13
C ALA A 518 11.17 -25.09 27.85
N VAL A 519 10.35 -25.35 26.81
CA VAL A 519 9.18 -24.53 26.51
C VAL A 519 8.07 -24.73 27.54
N LEU A 520 7.84 -25.97 28.00
CA LEU A 520 6.86 -26.28 29.06
C LEU A 520 7.26 -25.65 30.38
N GLU A 521 8.54 -25.73 30.78
CA GLU A 521 9.05 -25.06 31.98
C GLU A 521 8.87 -23.54 31.92
N ALA A 522 9.15 -22.94 30.77
CA ALA A 522 8.94 -21.51 30.53
C ALA A 522 7.44 -21.13 30.56
N ILE A 523 6.55 -22.00 30.11
CA ILE A 523 5.10 -21.83 30.20
C ILE A 523 4.65 -21.93 31.67
N ASP A 524 5.15 -22.89 32.43
CA ASP A 524 4.81 -23.03 33.86
C ASP A 524 5.18 -21.75 34.64
N GLU A 525 6.33 -21.14 34.34
CA GLU A 525 6.74 -19.84 34.90
C GLU A 525 5.79 -18.70 34.48
N LEU A 526 5.37 -18.72 33.19
CA LEU A 526 4.48 -17.69 32.63
C LEU A 526 3.07 -17.76 33.24
N VAL A 527 2.52 -18.95 33.50
CA VAL A 527 1.15 -19.11 34.01
C VAL A 527 1.05 -18.93 35.53
N ALA A 528 2.16 -19.03 36.24
CA ALA A 528 2.18 -18.96 37.70
C ALA A 528 1.51 -17.68 38.23
N GLY A 529 0.42 -17.83 38.98
CA GLY A 529 -0.34 -16.74 39.61
C GLY A 529 -1.14 -15.86 38.66
N ARG A 530 -1.25 -16.23 37.34
CA ARG A 530 -2.00 -15.48 36.35
C ARG A 530 -3.23 -16.26 35.89
N THR A 531 -4.30 -15.54 35.58
CA THR A 531 -5.48 -16.15 34.95
C THR A 531 -5.13 -16.64 33.56
N THR A 532 -5.22 -17.95 33.31
CA THR A 532 -4.71 -18.54 32.07
C THR A 532 -5.79 -19.33 31.34
N LEU A 533 -5.91 -19.09 30.04
CA LEU A 533 -6.71 -19.86 29.11
C LEU A 533 -5.78 -20.56 28.11
N THR A 534 -5.73 -21.89 28.16
CA THR A 534 -4.91 -22.71 27.26
C THR A 534 -5.79 -23.45 26.27
N VAL A 535 -5.69 -23.15 24.99
CA VAL A 535 -6.26 -23.98 23.92
C VAL A 535 -5.25 -25.06 23.58
N THR A 536 -5.64 -26.32 23.70
CA THR A 536 -4.73 -27.42 23.43
C THR A 536 -5.44 -28.66 22.88
N HIS A 537 -4.71 -29.40 22.08
CA HIS A 537 -5.03 -30.77 21.66
C HIS A 537 -4.16 -31.80 22.40
N ASP A 538 -3.18 -31.34 23.18
CA ASP A 538 -2.27 -32.18 23.93
C ASP A 538 -2.85 -32.49 25.32
N PRO A 539 -3.12 -33.78 25.64
CA PRO A 539 -3.59 -34.18 26.96
C PRO A 539 -2.62 -33.83 28.08
N GLN A 540 -1.31 -33.87 27.85
CA GLN A 540 -0.32 -33.54 28.88
C GLN A 540 -0.42 -32.07 29.31
N ALA A 541 -0.63 -31.18 28.35
CA ALA A 541 -0.86 -29.77 28.63
C ALA A 541 -2.20 -29.55 29.35
N ALA A 542 -3.25 -30.28 28.98
CA ALA A 542 -4.55 -30.18 29.65
C ALA A 542 -4.54 -30.71 31.07
N MET A 543 -3.76 -31.76 31.35
CA MET A 543 -3.62 -32.34 32.71
C MET A 543 -2.85 -31.44 33.70
N ARG A 544 -2.17 -30.39 33.21
CA ARG A 544 -1.50 -29.37 34.07
C ARG A 544 -2.41 -28.24 34.51
N ALA A 545 -3.59 -28.11 33.88
CA ALA A 545 -4.55 -27.08 34.24
C ALA A 545 -5.33 -27.42 35.50
N ASP A 546 -5.81 -26.40 36.22
CA ASP A 546 -6.68 -26.56 37.39
C ASP A 546 -8.04 -27.11 36.97
N ARG A 547 -8.53 -26.69 35.78
CA ARG A 547 -9.82 -27.08 35.23
C ARG A 547 -9.75 -27.27 33.71
N VAL A 548 -10.46 -28.29 33.23
CA VAL A 548 -10.64 -28.56 31.82
C VAL A 548 -12.07 -28.26 31.40
N VAL A 549 -12.21 -27.56 30.29
CA VAL A 549 -13.48 -27.24 29.63
C VAL A 549 -13.46 -27.89 28.24
N TRP A 550 -14.33 -28.89 28.06
CA TRP A 550 -14.51 -29.56 26.77
C TRP A 550 -15.56 -28.84 25.94
N ILE A 551 -15.12 -28.30 24.79
CA ILE A 551 -15.98 -27.59 23.85
C ILE A 551 -16.27 -28.50 22.66
N GLN A 552 -17.53 -28.68 22.34
CA GLN A 552 -17.99 -29.42 21.18
C GLN A 552 -19.21 -28.72 20.55
N ASP A 553 -19.21 -28.59 19.25
CA ASP A 553 -20.29 -27.94 18.48
C ASP A 553 -20.66 -26.56 19.05
N GLY A 554 -19.65 -25.77 19.45
CA GLY A 554 -19.82 -24.42 19.99
C GLY A 554 -20.44 -24.34 21.40
N ARG A 555 -20.50 -25.45 22.14
CA ARG A 555 -21.07 -25.56 23.51
C ARG A 555 -20.11 -26.22 24.47
N ILE A 556 -20.19 -25.87 25.73
CA ILE A 556 -19.48 -26.59 26.80
C ILE A 556 -20.21 -27.93 27.06
N ARG A 557 -19.53 -29.02 26.87
CA ARG A 557 -20.05 -30.41 27.08
C ARG A 557 -19.66 -30.96 28.41
N LEU A 558 -18.40 -30.75 28.82
CA LEU A 558 -17.83 -31.25 30.06
C LEU A 558 -17.00 -30.14 30.70
N GLU A 559 -17.01 -30.08 32.01
CA GLU A 559 -16.22 -29.13 32.79
C GLU A 559 -15.88 -29.76 34.13
N GLY A 560 -14.63 -29.67 34.58
CA GLY A 560 -14.18 -30.22 35.86
C GLY A 560 -12.67 -30.26 35.99
N SER A 561 -12.15 -30.70 37.13
CA SER A 561 -10.72 -30.98 37.25
C SER A 561 -10.29 -32.10 36.31
N PRO A 562 -9.03 -32.12 35.85
CA PRO A 562 -8.54 -33.22 35.02
C PRO A 562 -8.76 -34.60 35.66
N GLN A 563 -8.57 -34.71 36.96
CA GLN A 563 -8.76 -35.96 37.72
C GLN A 563 -10.22 -36.38 37.74
N ASP A 564 -11.14 -35.48 38.09
CA ASP A 564 -12.58 -35.80 38.09
C ASP A 564 -13.08 -36.23 36.73
N LEU A 565 -12.60 -35.58 35.65
CA LEU A 565 -12.97 -35.94 34.26
C LEU A 565 -12.37 -37.29 33.84
N MET A 566 -11.18 -37.64 34.31
CA MET A 566 -10.60 -38.95 34.07
C MET A 566 -11.43 -40.06 34.75
N GLU A 567 -12.04 -39.79 35.89
CA GLU A 567 -12.88 -40.75 36.62
C GLU A 567 -14.31 -40.82 36.08
N SER A 568 -14.93 -39.65 35.80
CA SER A 568 -16.35 -39.55 35.48
C SER A 568 -16.65 -39.69 33.97
N SER A 569 -15.75 -39.24 33.07
CA SER A 569 -16.01 -39.20 31.66
C SER A 569 -15.22 -40.25 30.84
N ALA A 570 -15.94 -41.22 30.25
CA ALA A 570 -15.34 -42.19 29.33
C ALA A 570 -14.84 -41.51 28.03
N GLU A 571 -15.42 -40.38 27.60
CA GLU A 571 -15.02 -39.64 26.43
C GLU A 571 -13.70 -38.93 26.68
N PHE A 572 -13.57 -38.21 27.78
CA PHE A 572 -12.34 -37.54 28.18
C PHE A 572 -11.20 -38.53 28.40
N ARG A 573 -11.47 -39.64 29.08
CA ARG A 573 -10.49 -40.74 29.29
C ARG A 573 -9.97 -41.32 27.98
N ARG A 574 -10.84 -41.59 27.00
CA ARG A 574 -10.45 -42.06 25.69
C ARG A 574 -9.56 -41.07 24.96
N TRP A 575 -9.92 -39.77 25.00
CA TRP A 575 -9.13 -38.71 24.40
C TRP A 575 -7.76 -38.57 25.08
N ALA A 576 -7.69 -38.59 26.40
CA ALA A 576 -6.44 -38.50 27.13
C ALA A 576 -5.50 -39.69 26.85
N ASN A 577 -6.05 -40.92 26.74
CA ASN A 577 -5.26 -42.13 26.51
C ASN A 577 -4.89 -42.34 25.02
N SER A 578 -5.61 -41.80 24.06
CA SER A 578 -5.30 -41.98 22.63
C SER A 578 -3.95 -41.37 22.26
N HIS A 579 -3.58 -40.27 22.83
CA HIS A 579 -2.28 -39.62 22.58
C HIS A 579 -1.13 -40.22 23.40
N LEU A 580 -1.40 -40.89 24.52
CA LEU A 580 -0.39 -41.65 25.27
C LEU A 580 0.05 -42.87 24.48
N ALA A 581 -0.86 -43.56 23.79
CA ALA A 581 -0.55 -44.70 22.96
C ALA A 581 0.32 -44.33 21.74
N ASP A 582 0.07 -43.19 21.11
CA ASP A 582 0.88 -42.66 20.00
C ASP A 582 2.29 -42.27 20.44
N SER A 583 2.45 -41.72 21.65
CA SER A 583 3.77 -41.39 22.22
C SER A 583 4.63 -42.62 22.49
N PHE A 584 4.04 -43.72 22.96
CA PHE A 584 4.74 -45.00 23.19
C PHE A 584 5.07 -45.74 21.88
N ALA A 585 4.25 -45.58 20.84
CA ALA A 585 4.51 -46.19 19.53
C ALA A 585 5.72 -45.57 18.82
N LEU A 586 5.96 -44.27 19.01
CA LEU A 586 7.12 -43.55 18.46
C LEU A 586 8.43 -43.86 19.19
N VAL A 587 8.39 -44.20 20.48
CA VAL A 587 9.60 -44.61 21.25
C VAL A 587 9.96 -46.06 21.02
N GLY A 588 8.98 -46.92 20.67
CA GLY A 588 9.19 -48.34 20.43
C GLY A 588 9.67 -48.74 19.02
N SER A 589 9.64 -47.81 18.06
CA SER A 589 10.08 -48.08 16.65
C SER A 589 11.53 -47.67 16.36
N GLY A 590 12.28 -47.26 17.38
CA GLY A 590 13.68 -46.78 17.29
C GLY A 590 14.71 -47.75 17.90
N SER A 591 14.41 -49.06 18.01
CA SER A 591 15.39 -50.08 18.45
C SER A 591 15.77 -50.98 17.29
#